data_f854e9d40ff69c6c5386534b46faa6e7
#
_entry.id   f854e9d40ff69c6c5386534b46faa6e7
#
_cell.length_a   1.000
_cell.length_b   1.000
_cell.length_c   1.000
_cell.angle_alpha   90.00
_cell.angle_beta   90.00
_cell.angle_gamma   90.00
#
_symmetry.space_group_name_H-M   'P 1'
#
loop_
_entity.id
_entity.type
_entity.pdbx_description
1 polymer ?
#
loop_
_entity_poly.entity_id
_entity_poly.type
_entity_poly.pdbx_seq_one_letter_code
_entity_poly.pdbx_strand_id
1 'polypeptide(L)'
;MENKYIYFTNAMDNDSFKEYLEGWNVSPNLSNQNFHNKLIRSLALSHDIDVISARAINKHYKHKKLEAKIIREGNIFWKYPMVTRNRISKYFKLFKRVKEITMQDSSLIFVDVSNFSLLRTAIKYHKKFNMPIIGVCTDSPYNISFSRKRMQKKIVELGQSLDGYIVLTKKINELFNVNNKPFVRIDGVSEIPLKYEESKINGNYIYFGGSLMKKYGLLNLIGAFKKLEREDLKLIICGHHLEKEKLYPAIDGYNNIIYLGPVSYAENLSLEKHSILAVNPRPIDPKIDQYSIPSKTLEFLANGCLTITVENELLKEHYGPCIIWAKSGDVDDLYEAMKKALDIRRTDREILSILGKNKVMQYTSLESVNHQIDEELLAKMFLNK
;
A
#
# COMPACT_ATOMS: atom_id res chain seq x y z
N MET A 1 -6.91 27.37 16.29
CA MET A 1 -8.02 26.80 15.49
C MET A 1 -7.65 25.36 15.20
N GLU A 2 -8.45 24.40 15.63
CA GLU A 2 -8.22 23.01 15.27
C GLU A 2 -8.28 22.89 13.75
N ASN A 3 -7.15 22.52 13.13
CA ASN A 3 -7.07 22.36 11.68
C ASN A 3 -7.79 21.07 11.29
N LYS A 4 -9.00 21.20 10.80
CA LYS A 4 -9.81 20.09 10.29
C LYS A 4 -9.57 19.94 8.80
N TYR A 5 -9.25 18.71 8.35
CA TYR A 5 -8.96 18.40 6.95
C TYR A 5 -10.04 17.49 6.36
N ILE A 6 -10.18 17.51 5.05
CA ILE A 6 -11.03 16.57 4.31
C ILE A 6 -10.12 15.65 3.49
N TYR A 7 -10.34 14.35 3.57
CA TYR A 7 -9.61 13.36 2.79
C TYR A 7 -10.54 12.57 1.85
N PHE A 8 -10.38 12.72 0.55
CA PHE A 8 -11.14 11.99 -0.47
C PHE A 8 -10.42 10.71 -0.88
N THR A 9 -11.00 9.53 -0.63
CA THR A 9 -10.37 8.24 -0.88
C THR A 9 -11.39 7.12 -1.15
N ASN A 10 -10.87 5.96 -1.56
CA ASN A 10 -11.59 4.68 -1.54
C ASN A 10 -11.30 3.87 -0.26
N ALA A 11 -10.37 4.30 0.58
CA ALA A 11 -10.08 3.60 1.83
C ALA A 11 -11.25 3.70 2.80
N MET A 12 -11.39 2.72 3.66
CA MET A 12 -12.45 2.59 4.66
C MET A 12 -11.82 2.32 6.03
N ASP A 13 -12.58 2.54 7.10
CA ASP A 13 -12.22 1.96 8.40
C ASP A 13 -12.16 0.43 8.31
N ASN A 14 -11.50 -0.19 9.27
CA ASN A 14 -11.20 -1.63 9.19
C ASN A 14 -12.46 -2.50 9.20
N ASP A 15 -13.45 -2.17 10.03
CA ASP A 15 -14.67 -2.97 10.16
C ASP A 15 -15.56 -2.82 8.92
N SER A 16 -15.77 -1.58 8.45
CA SER A 16 -16.49 -1.34 7.19
C SER A 16 -15.78 -1.97 5.99
N PHE A 17 -14.44 -2.05 6.01
CA PHE A 17 -13.71 -2.71 4.94
C PHE A 17 -13.90 -4.22 4.96
N LYS A 18 -13.88 -4.85 6.13
CA LYS A 18 -14.18 -6.28 6.30
C LYS A 18 -15.58 -6.61 5.77
N GLU A 19 -16.59 -5.85 6.22
CA GLU A 19 -17.97 -5.96 5.72
C GLU A 19 -18.06 -5.79 4.19
N TYR A 20 -17.35 -4.80 3.64
CA TYR A 20 -17.29 -4.57 2.20
C TYR A 20 -16.68 -5.75 1.44
N LEU A 21 -15.63 -6.40 1.97
CA LEU A 21 -15.01 -7.57 1.34
C LEU A 21 -15.97 -8.76 1.27
N GLU A 22 -16.77 -8.99 2.30
CA GLU A 22 -17.79 -10.05 2.32
C GLU A 22 -18.87 -9.89 1.24
N GLY A 23 -19.04 -8.67 0.74
CA GLY A 23 -19.95 -8.36 -0.37
C GLY A 23 -19.42 -8.73 -1.75
N TRP A 24 -18.15 -9.11 -1.90
CA TRP A 24 -17.52 -9.42 -3.19
C TRP A 24 -17.36 -10.92 -3.43
N ASN A 25 -17.65 -11.34 -4.66
CA ASN A 25 -17.34 -12.70 -5.11
C ASN A 25 -15.86 -12.88 -5.49
N VAL A 26 -15.13 -11.77 -5.72
CA VAL A 26 -13.69 -11.74 -6.06
C VAL A 26 -13.06 -10.64 -5.25
N SER A 27 -12.00 -10.96 -4.51
CA SER A 27 -11.32 -9.99 -3.65
C SER A 27 -10.75 -8.80 -4.43
N PRO A 28 -11.05 -7.56 -4.03
CA PRO A 28 -10.46 -6.37 -4.64
C PRO A 28 -8.99 -6.20 -4.22
N ASN A 29 -8.26 -5.31 -4.93
CA ASN A 29 -6.89 -4.96 -4.56
C ASN A 29 -6.85 -4.23 -3.20
N LEU A 30 -6.00 -4.71 -2.30
CA LEU A 30 -5.87 -4.24 -0.91
C LEU A 30 -4.83 -3.13 -0.73
N SER A 31 -3.86 -2.98 -1.63
CA SER A 31 -2.72 -2.07 -1.43
C SER A 31 -3.14 -0.60 -1.25
N ASN A 32 -4.07 -0.12 -2.06
CA ASN A 32 -4.63 1.23 -1.93
C ASN A 32 -5.35 1.43 -0.58
N GLN A 33 -6.10 0.42 -0.12
CA GLN A 33 -6.77 0.43 1.18
C GLN A 33 -5.76 0.63 2.31
N ASN A 34 -4.73 -0.21 2.36
CA ASN A 34 -3.77 -0.22 3.46
C ASN A 34 -2.96 1.08 3.51
N PHE A 35 -2.52 1.58 2.36
CA PHE A 35 -1.75 2.82 2.30
C PHE A 35 -2.57 4.02 2.79
N HIS A 36 -3.76 4.26 2.19
CA HIS A 36 -4.56 5.43 2.54
C HIS A 36 -5.15 5.35 3.95
N ASN A 37 -5.50 4.16 4.45
CA ASN A 37 -5.96 3.99 5.84
C ASN A 37 -4.85 4.41 6.83
N LYS A 38 -3.62 3.92 6.63
CA LYS A 38 -2.47 4.29 7.48
C LYS A 38 -2.10 5.77 7.35
N LEU A 39 -2.14 6.35 6.14
CA LEU A 39 -1.86 7.78 5.95
C LEU A 39 -2.91 8.66 6.66
N ILE A 40 -4.17 8.28 6.63
CA ILE A 40 -5.24 8.98 7.36
C ILE A 40 -4.98 8.91 8.87
N ARG A 41 -4.60 7.74 9.40
CA ARG A 41 -4.22 7.58 10.82
C ARG A 41 -3.00 8.41 11.19
N SER A 42 -2.02 8.51 10.30
CA SER A 42 -0.86 9.37 10.48
C SER A 42 -1.28 10.84 10.61
N LEU A 43 -2.06 11.37 9.68
CA LEU A 43 -2.58 12.75 9.74
C LEU A 43 -3.46 13.01 10.97
N ALA A 44 -4.20 12.00 11.44
CA ALA A 44 -5.08 12.10 12.59
C ALA A 44 -4.34 12.18 13.94
N LEU A 45 -3.02 12.03 13.96
CA LEU A 45 -2.21 12.27 15.17
C LEU A 45 -2.23 13.74 15.58
N SER A 46 -2.34 14.66 14.61
CA SER A 46 -2.27 16.12 14.85
C SER A 46 -3.52 16.88 14.41
N HIS A 47 -4.43 16.24 13.67
CA HIS A 47 -5.56 16.91 13.01
C HIS A 47 -6.84 16.11 13.07
N ASP A 48 -7.99 16.78 13.04
CA ASP A 48 -9.29 16.15 12.80
C ASP A 48 -9.48 15.89 11.29
N ILE A 49 -9.83 14.66 10.91
CA ILE A 49 -9.94 14.25 9.51
C ILE A 49 -11.35 13.80 9.15
N ASP A 50 -12.01 14.56 8.28
CA ASP A 50 -13.23 14.13 7.61
C ASP A 50 -12.90 13.28 6.38
N VAL A 51 -13.04 11.97 6.47
CA VAL A 51 -12.74 11.05 5.37
C VAL A 51 -13.98 10.80 4.50
N ILE A 52 -13.95 11.28 3.28
CA ILE A 52 -14.97 10.99 2.28
C ILE A 52 -14.61 9.71 1.54
N SER A 53 -15.15 8.59 1.99
CA SER A 53 -14.88 7.28 1.41
C SER A 53 -15.96 6.86 0.43
N ALA A 54 -15.66 6.88 -0.86
CA ALA A 54 -16.61 6.51 -1.93
C ALA A 54 -16.13 5.28 -2.71
N ARG A 55 -16.24 4.11 -2.11
CA ARG A 55 -15.82 2.85 -2.71
C ARG A 55 -16.80 2.38 -3.78
N ALA A 56 -16.26 2.04 -4.93
CA ALA A 56 -17.06 1.62 -6.07
C ALA A 56 -17.59 0.19 -5.91
N ILE A 57 -18.84 -0.02 -6.30
CA ILE A 57 -19.44 -1.34 -6.49
C ILE A 57 -19.76 -1.58 -7.96
N ASN A 58 -19.74 -2.84 -8.38
CA ASN A 58 -20.04 -3.28 -9.75
C ASN A 58 -20.98 -4.50 -9.75
N LYS A 59 -21.15 -5.16 -10.90
CA LYS A 59 -22.02 -6.34 -11.05
C LYS A 59 -21.63 -7.56 -10.19
N HIS A 60 -20.37 -7.62 -9.72
CA HIS A 60 -19.84 -8.71 -8.90
C HIS A 60 -20.01 -8.47 -7.39
N TYR A 61 -20.56 -7.33 -7.00
CA TYR A 61 -20.90 -7.04 -5.61
C TYR A 61 -22.33 -7.52 -5.29
N LYS A 62 -22.56 -8.16 -4.16
CA LYS A 62 -23.87 -8.74 -3.78
C LYS A 62 -25.01 -7.71 -3.80
N HIS A 63 -24.76 -6.50 -3.29
CA HIS A 63 -25.79 -5.48 -3.15
C HIS A 63 -25.79 -4.47 -4.32
N LYS A 64 -26.96 -3.92 -4.67
CA LYS A 64 -27.10 -2.91 -5.75
C LYS A 64 -26.68 -1.50 -5.31
N LYS A 65 -26.65 -1.24 -4.00
CA LYS A 65 -26.24 0.04 -3.40
C LYS A 65 -25.56 -0.21 -2.06
N LEU A 66 -24.73 0.75 -1.65
CA LEU A 66 -24.24 0.92 -0.29
C LEU A 66 -24.91 2.16 0.27
N GLU A 67 -25.46 2.06 1.47
CA GLU A 67 -26.12 3.19 2.13
C GLU A 67 -25.11 4.19 2.67
N ALA A 68 -25.56 5.41 2.86
CA ALA A 68 -24.77 6.44 3.53
C ALA A 68 -24.66 6.10 5.03
N LYS A 69 -23.45 6.23 5.57
CA LYS A 69 -23.20 6.10 7.02
C LYS A 69 -22.07 7.01 7.46
N ILE A 70 -22.00 7.31 8.74
CA ILE A 70 -20.91 8.06 9.38
C ILE A 70 -20.40 7.22 10.55
N ILE A 71 -19.10 7.04 10.65
CA ILE A 71 -18.42 6.33 11.74
C ILE A 71 -17.34 7.25 12.29
N ARG A 72 -17.21 7.32 13.62
CA ARG A 72 -16.14 8.06 14.29
C ARG A 72 -15.13 7.09 14.90
N GLU A 73 -13.87 7.35 14.65
CA GLU A 73 -12.72 6.61 15.20
C GLU A 73 -11.68 7.64 15.70
N GLY A 74 -11.78 8.03 16.96
CA GLY A 74 -10.96 9.11 17.52
C GLY A 74 -11.16 10.45 16.78
N ASN A 75 -10.10 10.97 16.19
CA ASN A 75 -10.06 12.20 15.37
C ASN A 75 -10.44 11.96 13.91
N ILE A 76 -10.82 10.73 13.53
CA ILE A 76 -11.20 10.37 12.17
C ILE A 76 -12.72 10.23 12.08
N PHE A 77 -13.33 10.97 11.14
CA PHE A 77 -14.76 10.91 10.86
C PHE A 77 -14.97 10.29 9.47
N TRP A 78 -15.17 8.99 9.42
CA TRP A 78 -15.46 8.25 8.18
C TRP A 78 -16.85 8.54 7.69
N LYS A 79 -16.96 9.23 6.56
CA LYS A 79 -18.21 9.64 5.93
C LYS A 79 -18.39 8.90 4.62
N TYR A 80 -19.36 8.01 4.59
CA TYR A 80 -19.68 7.16 3.44
C TYR A 80 -20.89 7.73 2.70
N PRO A 81 -20.69 8.37 1.53
CA PRO A 81 -21.83 8.77 0.70
C PRO A 81 -22.50 7.53 0.11
N MET A 82 -23.80 7.59 -0.11
CA MET A 82 -24.52 6.51 -0.79
C MET A 82 -23.90 6.23 -2.18
N VAL A 83 -23.54 4.97 -2.45
CA VAL A 83 -22.96 4.53 -3.72
C VAL A 83 -23.88 3.50 -4.39
N THR A 84 -24.07 3.61 -5.71
CA THR A 84 -24.87 2.69 -6.51
C THR A 84 -24.06 2.08 -7.64
N ARG A 85 -24.50 0.92 -8.19
CA ARG A 85 -23.89 0.32 -9.39
C ARG A 85 -24.01 1.20 -10.64
N ASN A 86 -24.98 2.13 -10.67
CA ASN A 86 -25.23 2.98 -11.84
C ASN A 86 -24.07 3.97 -12.06
N ARG A 87 -23.37 3.85 -13.20
CA ARG A 87 -22.22 4.69 -13.55
C ARG A 87 -22.58 6.18 -13.64
N ILE A 88 -23.73 6.53 -14.20
CA ILE A 88 -24.19 7.92 -14.35
C ILE A 88 -24.40 8.53 -12.96
N SER A 89 -25.12 7.84 -12.08
CA SER A 89 -25.36 8.26 -10.70
C SER A 89 -24.06 8.44 -9.91
N LYS A 90 -23.06 7.57 -10.14
CA LYS A 90 -21.75 7.63 -9.51
C LYS A 90 -20.95 8.89 -9.89
N TYR A 91 -20.95 9.27 -11.18
CA TYR A 91 -20.15 10.40 -11.67
C TYR A 91 -20.80 11.76 -11.44
N PHE A 92 -22.11 11.86 -11.59
CA PHE A 92 -22.81 13.15 -11.55
C PHE A 92 -23.41 13.49 -10.19
N LYS A 93 -23.79 12.50 -9.39
CA LYS A 93 -24.42 12.72 -8.09
C LYS A 93 -23.46 12.67 -6.91
N LEU A 94 -22.21 12.21 -7.09
CA LEU A 94 -21.27 12.08 -5.99
C LEU A 94 -21.01 13.43 -5.30
N PHE A 95 -20.77 14.48 -6.06
CA PHE A 95 -20.53 15.83 -5.49
C PHE A 95 -21.71 16.31 -4.61
N LYS A 96 -22.97 16.11 -5.07
CA LYS A 96 -24.15 16.48 -4.29
C LYS A 96 -24.22 15.69 -2.98
N ARG A 97 -24.01 14.38 -3.04
CA ARG A 97 -24.04 13.48 -1.88
C ARG A 97 -22.93 13.80 -0.87
N VAL A 98 -21.73 14.12 -1.35
CA VAL A 98 -20.61 14.55 -0.50
C VAL A 98 -20.99 15.85 0.23
N LYS A 99 -21.53 16.83 -0.49
CA LYS A 99 -21.97 18.10 0.11
C LYS A 99 -23.02 17.92 1.22
N GLU A 100 -23.87 16.91 1.10
CA GLU A 100 -24.90 16.61 2.11
C GLU A 100 -24.35 16.06 3.44
N ILE A 101 -23.14 15.50 3.42
CA ILE A 101 -22.50 14.86 4.59
C ILE A 101 -21.25 15.59 5.12
N THR A 102 -20.79 16.64 4.41
CA THR A 102 -19.60 17.44 4.83
C THR A 102 -20.01 18.77 5.44
N MET A 103 -19.42 19.11 6.58
CA MET A 103 -19.51 20.45 7.18
C MET A 103 -18.46 21.39 6.56
N GLN A 104 -18.69 22.73 6.64
CA GLN A 104 -17.88 23.73 5.95
C GLN A 104 -16.62 24.17 6.72
N ASP A 105 -16.31 23.55 7.86
CA ASP A 105 -15.29 24.02 8.82
C ASP A 105 -13.86 23.53 8.51
N SER A 106 -13.67 22.90 7.34
CA SER A 106 -12.36 22.33 6.97
C SER A 106 -11.49 23.35 6.21
N SER A 107 -10.16 23.28 6.44
CA SER A 107 -9.19 24.24 5.91
C SER A 107 -8.38 23.70 4.72
N LEU A 108 -8.34 22.39 4.50
CA LEU A 108 -7.49 21.72 3.51
C LEU A 108 -8.14 20.43 2.98
N ILE A 109 -7.85 20.11 1.72
CA ILE A 109 -8.30 18.89 1.06
C ILE A 109 -7.11 18.00 0.71
N PHE A 110 -7.16 16.72 1.09
CA PHE A 110 -6.34 15.64 0.53
C PHE A 110 -7.17 14.80 -0.43
N VAL A 111 -6.57 14.33 -1.52
CA VAL A 111 -7.28 13.48 -2.49
C VAL A 111 -6.41 12.37 -3.05
N ASP A 112 -6.90 11.13 -3.03
CA ASP A 112 -6.36 10.01 -3.78
C ASP A 112 -6.50 10.29 -5.29
N VAL A 113 -5.37 10.56 -5.94
CA VAL A 113 -5.32 10.95 -7.36
C VAL A 113 -5.68 9.77 -8.28
N SER A 114 -5.49 8.54 -7.84
CA SER A 114 -5.76 7.33 -8.64
C SER A 114 -7.24 7.15 -9.03
N ASN A 115 -8.15 7.77 -8.30
CA ASN A 115 -9.60 7.67 -8.53
C ASN A 115 -10.18 8.90 -9.23
N PHE A 116 -10.44 8.79 -10.53
CA PHE A 116 -10.98 9.88 -11.33
C PHE A 116 -12.25 10.54 -10.77
N SER A 117 -13.18 9.76 -10.23
CA SER A 117 -14.45 10.31 -9.72
C SER A 117 -14.25 11.13 -8.44
N LEU A 118 -13.39 10.64 -7.55
CA LEU A 118 -13.01 11.33 -6.32
C LEU A 118 -12.19 12.57 -6.63
N LEU A 119 -11.15 12.46 -7.46
CA LEU A 119 -10.31 13.57 -7.89
C LEU A 119 -11.15 14.71 -8.49
N ARG A 120 -12.05 14.40 -9.42
CA ARG A 120 -12.96 15.38 -9.99
C ARG A 120 -13.90 16.01 -8.95
N THR A 121 -14.36 15.22 -7.99
CA THR A 121 -15.25 15.71 -6.93
C THR A 121 -14.50 16.63 -5.97
N ALA A 122 -13.29 16.25 -5.56
CA ALA A 122 -12.41 17.04 -4.70
C ALA A 122 -12.04 18.39 -5.36
N ILE A 123 -11.69 18.40 -6.66
CA ILE A 123 -11.40 19.62 -7.41
C ILE A 123 -12.64 20.54 -7.48
N LYS A 124 -13.83 19.98 -7.66
CA LYS A 124 -15.06 20.80 -7.61
C LYS A 124 -15.31 21.38 -6.21
N TYR A 125 -14.97 20.62 -5.18
CA TYR A 125 -15.06 21.04 -3.79
C TYR A 125 -14.07 22.17 -3.49
N HIS A 126 -12.79 21.98 -3.85
CA HIS A 126 -11.73 22.98 -3.81
C HIS A 126 -12.18 24.33 -4.44
N LYS A 127 -12.64 24.29 -5.71
CA LYS A 127 -13.08 25.51 -6.42
C LYS A 127 -14.29 26.18 -5.79
N LYS A 128 -15.24 25.41 -5.24
CA LYS A 128 -16.46 25.96 -4.65
C LYS A 128 -16.22 26.63 -3.31
N PHE A 129 -15.33 26.07 -2.49
CA PHE A 129 -15.10 26.51 -1.12
C PHE A 129 -13.77 27.26 -0.94
N ASN A 130 -13.01 27.45 -2.02
CA ASN A 130 -11.69 28.08 -2.04
C ASN A 130 -10.70 27.47 -1.03
N MET A 131 -10.71 26.14 -0.88
CA MET A 131 -9.83 25.41 0.02
C MET A 131 -8.62 24.85 -0.74
N PRO A 132 -7.37 24.96 -0.25
CA PRO A 132 -6.20 24.33 -0.86
C PRO A 132 -6.41 22.81 -1.03
N ILE A 133 -5.78 22.23 -2.06
CA ILE A 133 -5.93 20.80 -2.37
C ILE A 133 -4.58 20.12 -2.62
N ILE A 134 -4.32 19.04 -1.89
CA ILE A 134 -3.12 18.20 -1.99
C ILE A 134 -3.45 16.87 -2.64
N GLY A 135 -2.69 16.52 -3.67
CA GLY A 135 -2.77 15.22 -4.33
C GLY A 135 -1.93 14.16 -3.62
N VAL A 136 -2.53 13.04 -3.29
CA VAL A 136 -1.81 11.85 -2.79
C VAL A 136 -1.60 10.91 -3.98
N CYS A 137 -0.35 10.84 -4.45
CA CYS A 137 0.05 10.20 -5.70
C CYS A 137 0.89 8.95 -5.38
N THR A 138 0.26 7.78 -5.34
CA THR A 138 0.88 6.51 -4.92
C THR A 138 1.41 5.68 -6.09
N ASP A 139 0.95 5.93 -7.30
CA ASP A 139 1.34 5.19 -8.51
C ASP A 139 1.11 6.04 -9.76
N SER A 140 1.71 5.62 -10.86
CA SER A 140 1.42 6.18 -12.18
C SER A 140 0.07 5.67 -12.70
N PRO A 141 -0.86 6.54 -13.13
CA PRO A 141 -2.10 6.10 -13.78
C PRO A 141 -1.87 5.20 -15.00
N TYR A 142 -0.69 5.30 -15.63
CA TYR A 142 -0.32 4.48 -16.79
C TYR A 142 -0.01 3.02 -16.41
N ASN A 143 0.31 2.73 -15.14
CA ASN A 143 0.54 1.38 -14.61
C ASN A 143 -0.76 0.66 -14.21
N ILE A 144 -1.91 1.38 -14.20
CA ILE A 144 -3.20 0.81 -13.83
C ILE A 144 -3.80 0.06 -15.02
N SER A 145 -3.67 -1.26 -15.03
CA SER A 145 -4.01 -2.16 -16.16
C SER A 145 -5.47 -2.11 -16.61
N PHE A 146 -6.42 -1.69 -15.76
CA PHE A 146 -7.86 -1.70 -16.05
C PHE A 146 -8.41 -0.34 -16.50
N SER A 147 -7.56 0.67 -16.62
CA SER A 147 -7.99 2.03 -16.98
C SER A 147 -7.76 2.27 -18.48
N ARG A 148 -8.76 2.86 -19.16
CA ARG A 148 -8.63 3.25 -20.56
C ARG A 148 -7.61 4.38 -20.70
N LYS A 149 -6.73 4.37 -21.70
CA LYS A 149 -5.70 5.41 -21.97
C LYS A 149 -6.24 6.85 -21.86
N ARG A 150 -7.45 7.10 -22.37
CA ARG A 150 -8.11 8.41 -22.26
C ARG A 150 -8.40 8.80 -20.79
N MET A 151 -8.72 7.84 -19.94
CA MET A 151 -8.97 8.09 -18.52
C MET A 151 -7.67 8.35 -17.78
N GLN A 152 -6.62 7.58 -18.07
CA GLN A 152 -5.28 7.78 -17.51
C GLN A 152 -4.78 9.20 -17.78
N LYS A 153 -4.87 9.66 -19.05
CA LYS A 153 -4.51 11.02 -19.44
C LYS A 153 -5.30 12.08 -18.66
N LYS A 154 -6.62 11.90 -18.52
CA LYS A 154 -7.46 12.82 -17.73
C LYS A 154 -7.12 12.87 -16.24
N ILE A 155 -6.72 11.74 -15.64
CA ILE A 155 -6.26 11.71 -14.25
C ILE A 155 -4.99 12.54 -14.11
N VAL A 156 -4.03 12.38 -15.04
CA VAL A 156 -2.78 13.16 -15.03
C VAL A 156 -3.08 14.65 -15.20
N GLU A 157 -3.86 15.04 -16.21
CA GLU A 157 -4.24 16.44 -16.47
C GLU A 157 -4.90 17.10 -15.25
N LEU A 158 -5.85 16.40 -14.62
CA LEU A 158 -6.49 16.91 -13.40
C LEU A 158 -5.53 16.93 -12.20
N GLY A 159 -4.69 15.90 -12.06
CA GLY A 159 -3.70 15.82 -10.98
C GLY A 159 -2.63 16.93 -11.08
N GLN A 160 -2.33 17.44 -12.26
CA GLN A 160 -1.36 18.54 -12.47
C GLN A 160 -1.90 19.91 -12.03
N SER A 161 -3.19 20.04 -11.70
CA SER A 161 -3.81 21.31 -11.31
C SER A 161 -3.95 21.49 -9.79
N LEU A 162 -3.26 20.69 -8.98
CA LEU A 162 -3.37 20.72 -7.53
C LEU A 162 -2.35 21.69 -6.90
N ASP A 163 -2.55 22.06 -5.62
CA ASP A 163 -1.75 23.06 -4.93
C ASP A 163 -0.51 22.46 -4.23
N GLY A 164 -0.51 21.16 -3.97
CA GLY A 164 0.60 20.43 -3.36
C GLY A 164 0.50 18.93 -3.57
N TYR A 165 1.56 18.19 -3.23
CA TYR A 165 1.66 16.77 -3.51
C TYR A 165 2.32 15.96 -2.41
N ILE A 166 1.75 14.80 -2.09
CA ILE A 166 2.41 13.69 -1.40
C ILE A 166 2.71 12.64 -2.46
N VAL A 167 3.98 12.28 -2.63
CA VAL A 167 4.45 11.37 -3.67
C VAL A 167 5.32 10.27 -3.11
N LEU A 168 5.34 9.09 -3.73
CA LEU A 168 6.22 7.99 -3.32
C LEU A 168 7.59 8.03 -4.03
N THR A 169 7.67 8.61 -5.23
CA THR A 169 8.92 8.65 -6.01
C THR A 169 9.11 9.99 -6.72
N LYS A 170 10.37 10.30 -7.04
CA LYS A 170 10.71 11.48 -7.86
C LYS A 170 9.99 11.45 -9.21
N LYS A 171 9.84 10.28 -9.82
CA LYS A 171 9.13 10.13 -11.11
C LYS A 171 7.64 10.40 -11.03
N ILE A 172 7.01 10.08 -9.90
CA ILE A 172 5.60 10.47 -9.67
C ILE A 172 5.51 12.00 -9.50
N ASN A 173 6.45 12.63 -8.80
CA ASN A 173 6.48 14.07 -8.68
C ASN A 173 6.65 14.74 -10.07
N GLU A 174 7.60 14.31 -10.89
CA GLU A 174 7.78 14.81 -12.26
C GLU A 174 6.52 14.67 -13.13
N LEU A 175 5.75 13.59 -12.93
CA LEU A 175 4.51 13.33 -13.68
C LEU A 175 3.39 14.31 -13.33
N PHE A 176 3.21 14.61 -12.04
CA PHE A 176 2.08 15.42 -11.57
C PHE A 176 2.44 16.86 -11.26
N ASN A 177 3.62 17.12 -10.74
CA ASN A 177 4.03 18.45 -10.24
C ASN A 177 4.75 19.29 -11.31
N VAL A 178 4.11 19.49 -12.44
CA VAL A 178 4.68 20.27 -13.57
C VAL A 178 4.83 21.77 -13.29
N ASN A 179 4.18 22.26 -12.24
CA ASN A 179 4.18 23.68 -11.86
C ASN A 179 5.05 23.97 -10.61
N ASN A 180 5.92 23.05 -10.21
CA ASN A 180 6.82 23.18 -9.05
C ASN A 180 6.12 23.60 -7.75
N LYS A 181 4.97 23.02 -7.47
CA LYS A 181 4.24 23.24 -6.22
C LYS A 181 4.94 22.58 -5.04
N PRO A 182 4.67 22.97 -3.79
CA PRO A 182 5.17 22.27 -2.62
C PRO A 182 4.84 20.77 -2.67
N PHE A 183 5.80 19.94 -2.28
CA PHE A 183 5.59 18.48 -2.21
C PHE A 183 6.43 17.87 -1.10
N VAL A 184 6.03 16.69 -0.65
CA VAL A 184 6.80 15.81 0.20
C VAL A 184 6.88 14.42 -0.44
N ARG A 185 8.07 13.79 -0.37
CA ARG A 185 8.27 12.38 -0.77
C ARG A 185 8.29 11.51 0.49
N ILE A 186 7.40 10.57 0.57
CA ILE A 186 7.37 9.55 1.61
C ILE A 186 7.61 8.17 1.01
N ASP A 187 8.33 7.29 1.70
CA ASP A 187 8.60 5.94 1.19
C ASP A 187 7.38 5.00 1.35
N GLY A 188 6.49 5.34 2.25
CA GLY A 188 5.30 4.57 2.58
C GLY A 188 4.78 4.94 3.95
N VAL A 189 3.82 4.17 4.46
CA VAL A 189 3.31 4.31 5.83
C VAL A 189 3.25 2.94 6.48
N SER A 190 3.96 2.77 7.59
CA SER A 190 4.03 1.52 8.34
C SER A 190 3.40 1.69 9.72
N GLU A 191 2.67 0.67 10.13
CA GLU A 191 2.09 0.56 11.46
C GLU A 191 2.41 -0.83 12.00
N ILE A 192 3.00 -0.90 13.18
CA ILE A 192 3.36 -2.16 13.83
C ILE A 192 2.22 -2.52 14.79
N PRO A 193 1.70 -3.76 14.76
CA PRO A 193 0.69 -4.17 15.70
C PRO A 193 1.27 -4.22 17.12
N LEU A 194 0.47 -3.83 18.10
CA LEU A 194 0.84 -3.91 19.53
C LEU A 194 1.11 -5.36 19.97
N LYS A 195 0.40 -6.32 19.37
CA LYS A 195 0.55 -7.75 19.64
C LYS A 195 0.41 -8.54 18.36
N TYR A 196 1.29 -9.51 18.18
CA TYR A 196 1.19 -10.50 17.10
C TYR A 196 0.43 -11.73 17.59
N GLU A 197 -0.30 -12.37 16.68
CA GLU A 197 -0.84 -13.71 16.93
C GLU A 197 0.32 -14.72 17.01
N GLU A 198 0.12 -15.82 17.72
CA GLU A 198 1.10 -16.91 17.75
C GLU A 198 1.18 -17.58 16.38
N SER A 199 2.40 -17.98 16.01
CA SER A 199 2.58 -18.73 14.75
C SER A 199 1.99 -20.13 14.87
N LYS A 200 1.17 -20.49 13.91
CA LYS A 200 0.63 -21.86 13.75
C LYS A 200 1.61 -22.79 13.02
N ILE A 201 2.74 -22.25 12.53
CA ILE A 201 3.74 -23.01 11.79
C ILE A 201 4.85 -23.44 12.73
N ASN A 202 5.07 -24.73 12.84
CA ASN A 202 6.17 -25.30 13.61
C ASN A 202 7.46 -25.34 12.78
N GLY A 203 8.59 -25.03 13.41
CA GLY A 203 9.94 -25.09 12.80
C GLY A 203 10.29 -23.84 11.98
N ASN A 204 11.46 -23.89 11.37
CA ASN A 204 12.01 -22.78 10.59
C ASN A 204 11.35 -22.68 9.21
N TYR A 205 11.03 -21.47 8.78
CA TYR A 205 10.50 -21.26 7.45
C TYR A 205 10.90 -19.94 6.81
N ILE A 206 10.96 -19.96 5.48
CA ILE A 206 11.05 -18.78 4.62
C ILE A 206 9.62 -18.39 4.27
N TYR A 207 9.32 -17.10 4.27
CA TYR A 207 7.99 -16.57 4.01
C TYR A 207 7.90 -15.79 2.71
N PHE A 208 6.80 -16.03 1.98
CA PHE A 208 6.33 -15.20 0.88
C PHE A 208 4.84 -14.91 1.03
N GLY A 209 4.46 -13.63 1.03
CA GLY A 209 3.06 -13.21 1.09
C GLY A 209 2.71 -12.12 0.07
N GLY A 210 1.58 -12.26 -0.62
CA GLY A 210 1.11 -11.23 -1.53
C GLY A 210 0.33 -11.75 -2.72
N SER A 211 0.36 -11.01 -3.84
CA SER A 211 -0.24 -11.45 -5.10
C SER A 211 0.62 -12.51 -5.78
N LEU A 212 0.02 -13.63 -6.15
CA LEU A 212 0.71 -14.79 -6.73
C LEU A 212 0.74 -14.78 -8.27
N MET A 213 0.61 -13.61 -8.89
CA MET A 213 0.77 -13.48 -10.35
C MET A 213 2.22 -13.72 -10.76
N LYS A 214 2.44 -14.30 -11.95
CA LYS A 214 3.78 -14.60 -12.51
C LYS A 214 4.76 -13.42 -12.40
N LYS A 215 4.30 -12.20 -12.62
CA LYS A 215 5.13 -10.97 -12.56
C LYS A 215 5.72 -10.67 -11.17
N TYR A 216 5.28 -11.36 -10.12
CA TYR A 216 5.83 -11.19 -8.77
C TYR A 216 6.86 -12.26 -8.38
N GLY A 217 7.28 -13.12 -9.32
CA GLY A 217 8.45 -13.98 -9.18
C GLY A 217 8.27 -15.23 -8.32
N LEU A 218 7.03 -15.59 -7.90
CA LEU A 218 6.80 -16.75 -7.02
C LEU A 218 7.39 -18.06 -7.56
N LEU A 219 7.22 -18.35 -8.84
CA LEU A 219 7.72 -19.60 -9.43
C LEU A 219 9.25 -19.68 -9.40
N ASN A 220 9.93 -18.54 -9.58
CA ASN A 220 11.39 -18.46 -9.46
C ASN A 220 11.82 -18.67 -8.00
N LEU A 221 11.09 -18.12 -7.03
CA LEU A 221 11.34 -18.37 -5.61
C LEU A 221 11.18 -19.84 -5.26
N ILE A 222 10.14 -20.52 -5.76
CA ILE A 222 9.96 -21.96 -5.55
C ILE A 222 11.13 -22.73 -6.16
N GLY A 223 11.57 -22.41 -7.37
CA GLY A 223 12.75 -23.01 -7.99
C GLY A 223 14.01 -22.82 -7.19
N ALA A 224 14.26 -21.61 -6.70
CA ALA A 224 15.38 -21.27 -5.86
C ALA A 224 15.36 -21.99 -4.50
N PHE A 225 14.17 -22.09 -3.88
CA PHE A 225 14.01 -22.84 -2.63
C PHE A 225 14.32 -24.33 -2.80
N LYS A 226 13.85 -24.95 -3.89
CA LYS A 226 14.16 -26.35 -4.21
C LYS A 226 15.65 -26.61 -4.33
N LYS A 227 16.42 -25.68 -4.92
CA LYS A 227 17.89 -25.79 -5.04
C LYS A 227 18.62 -25.74 -3.69
N LEU A 228 17.98 -25.28 -2.60
CA LEU A 228 18.57 -25.33 -1.25
C LEU A 228 18.71 -26.75 -0.72
N GLU A 229 17.88 -27.69 -1.19
CA GLU A 229 17.88 -29.11 -0.75
C GLU A 229 17.85 -29.27 0.78
N ARG A 230 17.02 -28.43 1.47
CA ARG A 230 16.91 -28.33 2.92
C ARG A 230 15.56 -28.89 3.39
N GLU A 231 15.54 -30.13 3.87
CA GLU A 231 14.33 -30.80 4.39
C GLU A 231 13.85 -30.21 5.74
N ASP A 232 14.79 -29.66 6.54
CA ASP A 232 14.53 -29.03 7.82
C ASP A 232 13.90 -27.62 7.69
N LEU A 233 13.82 -27.09 6.49
CA LEU A 233 13.31 -25.75 6.17
C LEU A 233 12.02 -25.83 5.37
N LYS A 234 11.06 -24.95 5.69
CA LYS A 234 9.81 -24.82 4.95
C LYS A 234 9.77 -23.54 4.12
N LEU A 235 9.02 -23.56 3.02
CA LEU A 235 8.59 -22.35 2.31
C LEU A 235 7.09 -22.17 2.53
N ILE A 236 6.71 -21.10 3.21
CA ILE A 236 5.31 -20.75 3.46
C ILE A 236 4.87 -19.67 2.47
N ILE A 237 3.81 -19.95 1.74
CA ILE A 237 3.27 -19.09 0.67
C ILE A 237 1.84 -18.70 1.04
N CYS A 238 1.56 -17.38 1.10
CA CYS A 238 0.23 -16.83 1.33
C CYS A 238 -0.19 -15.89 0.23
N GLY A 239 -1.49 -15.85 -0.05
CA GLY A 239 -2.06 -14.86 -0.96
C GLY A 239 -3.06 -15.44 -1.96
N HIS A 240 -3.54 -14.55 -2.84
CA HIS A 240 -4.49 -14.93 -3.88
C HIS A 240 -3.76 -15.48 -5.10
N HIS A 241 -4.14 -16.66 -5.54
CA HIS A 241 -3.56 -17.30 -6.72
C HIS A 241 -4.50 -17.18 -7.92
N LEU A 242 -4.03 -16.52 -8.97
CA LEU A 242 -4.74 -16.40 -10.23
C LEU A 242 -4.34 -17.48 -11.27
N GLU A 243 -3.22 -18.20 -11.04
CA GLU A 243 -2.66 -19.22 -11.96
C GLU A 243 -2.44 -20.56 -11.22
N LYS A 244 -3.52 -21.15 -10.70
CA LYS A 244 -3.46 -22.41 -9.93
C LYS A 244 -2.80 -23.55 -10.71
N GLU A 245 -3.03 -23.58 -12.01
CA GLU A 245 -2.48 -24.60 -12.93
C GLU A 245 -0.94 -24.59 -12.95
N LYS A 246 -0.30 -23.49 -12.57
CA LYS A 246 1.16 -23.37 -12.51
C LYS A 246 1.70 -23.61 -11.10
N LEU A 247 0.97 -23.16 -10.08
CA LEU A 247 1.43 -23.28 -8.70
C LEU A 247 1.43 -24.74 -8.24
N TYR A 248 0.31 -25.45 -8.36
CA TYR A 248 0.21 -26.81 -7.84
C TYR A 248 1.23 -27.78 -8.45
N PRO A 249 1.46 -27.81 -9.76
CA PRO A 249 2.54 -28.64 -10.31
C PRO A 249 3.94 -28.20 -9.84
N ALA A 250 4.12 -26.89 -9.55
CA ALA A 250 5.40 -26.39 -9.08
C ALA A 250 5.71 -26.79 -7.64
N ILE A 251 4.74 -27.14 -6.81
CA ILE A 251 4.94 -27.57 -5.40
C ILE A 251 4.69 -29.07 -5.20
N ASP A 252 4.20 -29.75 -6.19
CA ASP A 252 3.91 -31.19 -6.12
C ASP A 252 5.18 -32.01 -5.77
N GLY A 253 5.02 -33.00 -4.90
CA GLY A 253 6.12 -33.82 -4.38
C GLY A 253 7.01 -33.16 -3.32
N TYR A 254 6.75 -31.88 -2.91
CA TYR A 254 7.51 -31.18 -1.89
C TYR A 254 6.67 -30.88 -0.65
N ASN A 255 6.77 -31.73 0.38
CA ASN A 255 6.01 -31.59 1.63
C ASN A 255 6.40 -30.36 2.47
N ASN A 256 7.54 -29.76 2.20
CA ASN A 256 8.06 -28.59 2.88
C ASN A 256 7.75 -27.25 2.14
N ILE A 257 7.02 -27.29 1.02
CA ILE A 257 6.49 -26.09 0.34
C ILE A 257 4.98 -26.04 0.57
N ILE A 258 4.52 -25.09 1.39
CA ILE A 258 3.15 -25.04 1.90
C ILE A 258 2.45 -23.77 1.40
N TYR A 259 1.38 -23.94 0.61
CA TYR A 259 0.50 -22.87 0.22
C TYR A 259 -0.72 -22.82 1.14
N LEU A 260 -0.85 -21.76 1.94
CA LEU A 260 -1.94 -21.57 2.90
C LEU A 260 -3.18 -20.88 2.28
N GLY A 261 -3.06 -20.38 1.05
CA GLY A 261 -4.13 -19.55 0.49
C GLY A 261 -4.12 -18.12 1.01
N PRO A 262 -5.22 -17.37 0.84
CA PRO A 262 -5.40 -16.07 1.46
C PRO A 262 -5.57 -16.22 2.97
N VAL A 263 -4.84 -15.43 3.74
CA VAL A 263 -4.91 -15.36 5.20
C VAL A 263 -5.41 -14.00 5.65
N SER A 264 -5.82 -13.86 6.90
CA SER A 264 -6.16 -12.56 7.50
C SER A 264 -4.93 -11.65 7.58
N TYR A 265 -5.12 -10.34 7.70
CA TYR A 265 -4.00 -9.41 7.84
C TYR A 265 -3.18 -9.69 9.11
N ALA A 266 -3.84 -9.98 10.24
CA ALA A 266 -3.17 -10.33 11.49
C ALA A 266 -2.34 -11.61 11.38
N GLU A 267 -2.89 -12.64 10.75
CA GLU A 267 -2.19 -13.89 10.47
C GLU A 267 -1.00 -13.69 9.50
N ASN A 268 -1.16 -12.84 8.46
CA ASN A 268 -0.07 -12.46 7.56
C ASN A 268 1.11 -11.84 8.35
N LEU A 269 0.83 -10.86 9.21
CA LEU A 269 1.85 -10.21 10.04
C LEU A 269 2.51 -11.18 11.02
N SER A 270 1.73 -12.13 11.59
CA SER A 270 2.28 -13.18 12.44
C SER A 270 3.22 -14.10 11.67
N LEU A 271 2.84 -14.56 10.49
CA LEU A 271 3.69 -15.40 9.63
C LEU A 271 4.97 -14.68 9.19
N GLU A 272 4.89 -13.39 8.88
CA GLU A 272 6.07 -12.56 8.60
C GLU A 272 6.99 -12.52 9.82
N LYS A 273 6.46 -12.15 10.98
CA LYS A 273 7.22 -11.95 12.23
C LYS A 273 7.98 -13.19 12.68
N HIS A 274 7.41 -14.37 12.54
CA HIS A 274 7.99 -15.62 12.99
C HIS A 274 8.80 -16.35 11.92
N SER A 275 8.91 -15.80 10.70
CA SER A 275 9.76 -16.34 9.66
C SER A 275 11.25 -16.09 9.98
N ILE A 276 12.12 -17.01 9.59
CA ILE A 276 13.57 -16.76 9.67
C ILE A 276 14.05 -15.86 8.54
N LEU A 277 13.28 -15.75 7.46
CA LEU A 277 13.58 -14.99 6.27
C LEU A 277 12.30 -14.68 5.50
N ALA A 278 12.11 -13.44 5.09
CA ALA A 278 11.04 -13.02 4.20
C ALA A 278 11.61 -12.63 2.82
N VAL A 279 11.00 -13.10 1.74
CA VAL A 279 11.53 -12.91 0.39
C VAL A 279 10.51 -12.18 -0.49
N ASN A 280 10.93 -11.09 -1.12
CA ASN A 280 10.22 -10.42 -2.19
C ASN A 280 10.94 -10.66 -3.53
N PRO A 281 10.58 -11.71 -4.27
CA PRO A 281 11.29 -12.14 -5.48
C PRO A 281 10.88 -11.39 -6.75
N ARG A 282 10.17 -10.26 -6.62
CA ARG A 282 9.62 -9.51 -7.74
C ARG A 282 10.73 -9.10 -8.71
N PRO A 283 10.72 -9.58 -9.96
CA PRO A 283 11.69 -9.19 -10.97
C PRO A 283 11.69 -7.68 -11.24
N ILE A 284 12.82 -7.14 -11.63
CA ILE A 284 12.98 -5.73 -12.00
C ILE A 284 12.13 -5.44 -13.24
N ASP A 285 11.29 -4.41 -13.16
CA ASP A 285 10.62 -3.81 -14.31
C ASP A 285 10.88 -2.29 -14.30
N PRO A 286 11.86 -1.78 -15.07
CA PRO A 286 12.25 -0.37 -15.06
C PRO A 286 11.09 0.58 -15.38
N LYS A 287 10.06 0.12 -16.10
CA LYS A 287 8.88 0.93 -16.43
C LYS A 287 7.94 1.11 -15.24
N ILE A 288 7.95 0.16 -14.32
CA ILE A 288 7.09 0.19 -13.12
C ILE A 288 7.88 0.68 -11.91
N ASP A 289 9.10 0.20 -11.72
CA ASP A 289 9.87 0.39 -10.48
C ASP A 289 10.28 1.85 -10.25
N GLN A 290 10.43 2.65 -11.29
CA GLN A 290 10.65 4.09 -11.16
C GLN A 290 9.44 4.86 -10.55
N TYR A 291 8.23 4.27 -10.59
CA TYR A 291 6.99 4.87 -10.07
C TYR A 291 6.47 4.18 -8.79
N SER A 292 7.13 3.14 -8.29
CA SER A 292 6.56 2.33 -7.23
C SER A 292 7.63 1.81 -6.28
N ILE A 293 7.45 2.05 -4.99
CA ILE A 293 8.27 1.43 -3.95
C ILE A 293 7.67 0.06 -3.60
N PRO A 294 8.48 -1.00 -3.49
CA PRO A 294 8.00 -2.33 -3.11
C PRO A 294 7.49 -2.37 -1.66
N SER A 295 6.20 -2.10 -1.47
CA SER A 295 5.55 -1.99 -0.15
C SER A 295 5.71 -3.25 0.71
N LYS A 296 5.79 -4.44 0.09
CA LYS A 296 6.04 -5.70 0.82
C LYS A 296 7.42 -5.73 1.48
N THR A 297 8.44 -5.22 0.82
CA THR A 297 9.78 -5.11 1.42
C THR A 297 9.76 -4.21 2.66
N LEU A 298 9.06 -3.08 2.60
CA LEU A 298 8.91 -2.19 3.76
C LEU A 298 8.11 -2.85 4.89
N GLU A 299 7.07 -3.63 4.56
CA GLU A 299 6.27 -4.38 5.54
C GLU A 299 7.12 -5.44 6.24
N PHE A 300 7.93 -6.20 5.51
CA PHE A 300 8.86 -7.19 6.09
C PHE A 300 9.86 -6.53 7.05
N LEU A 301 10.50 -5.44 6.62
CA LEU A 301 11.42 -4.68 7.47
C LEU A 301 10.71 -4.15 8.73
N ALA A 302 9.50 -3.56 8.58
CA ALA A 302 8.73 -3.03 9.71
C ALA A 302 8.40 -4.11 10.75
N ASN A 303 8.11 -5.33 10.28
CA ASN A 303 7.87 -6.48 11.15
C ASN A 303 9.16 -7.09 11.74
N GLY A 304 10.33 -6.57 11.37
CA GLY A 304 11.62 -7.05 11.85
C GLY A 304 11.99 -8.41 11.25
N CYS A 305 11.62 -8.65 9.99
CA CYS A 305 12.08 -9.84 9.25
C CYS A 305 13.48 -9.62 8.68
N LEU A 306 14.32 -10.64 8.68
CA LEU A 306 15.46 -10.67 7.77
C LEU A 306 14.90 -10.72 6.35
N THR A 307 15.25 -9.74 5.52
CA THR A 307 14.56 -9.51 4.25
C THR A 307 15.48 -9.70 3.05
N ILE A 308 15.03 -10.51 2.08
CA ILE A 308 15.58 -10.55 0.73
C ILE A 308 14.63 -9.83 -0.23
N THR A 309 15.19 -9.00 -1.09
CA THR A 309 14.48 -8.46 -2.25
C THR A 309 15.42 -8.31 -3.45
N VAL A 310 14.87 -8.23 -4.65
CA VAL A 310 15.63 -7.91 -5.85
C VAL A 310 16.13 -6.47 -5.79
N GLU A 311 17.31 -6.19 -6.34
CA GLU A 311 17.93 -4.87 -6.33
C GLU A 311 16.95 -3.78 -6.79
N ASN A 312 16.85 -2.71 -5.98
CA ASN A 312 15.96 -1.60 -6.24
C ASN A 312 16.60 -0.31 -5.71
N GLU A 313 16.89 0.64 -6.58
CA GLU A 313 17.62 1.86 -6.24
C GLU A 313 16.84 2.75 -5.24
N LEU A 314 15.51 2.76 -5.29
CA LEU A 314 14.69 3.53 -4.36
C LEU A 314 14.80 2.98 -2.92
N LEU A 315 14.89 1.66 -2.77
CA LEU A 315 15.10 1.04 -1.46
C LEU A 315 16.55 1.15 -0.99
N LYS A 316 17.53 1.12 -1.88
CA LYS A 316 18.95 1.26 -1.53
C LYS A 316 19.24 2.61 -0.87
N GLU A 317 18.54 3.66 -1.26
CA GLU A 317 18.73 5.03 -0.74
C GLU A 317 18.65 5.06 0.80
N HIS A 318 17.65 4.40 1.40
CA HIS A 318 17.44 4.42 2.85
C HIS A 318 17.74 3.09 3.54
N TYR A 319 17.54 1.95 2.86
CA TYR A 319 17.50 0.62 3.49
C TYR A 319 18.63 -0.32 3.03
N GLY A 320 19.55 0.16 2.19
CA GLY A 320 20.60 -0.65 1.57
C GLY A 320 21.31 -1.62 2.51
N PRO A 321 21.82 -1.16 3.68
CA PRO A 321 22.54 -2.00 4.63
C PRO A 321 21.69 -3.04 5.38
N CYS A 322 20.35 -2.90 5.35
CA CYS A 322 19.41 -3.72 6.11
C CYS A 322 18.78 -4.85 5.30
N ILE A 323 19.09 -4.91 4.01
CA ILE A 323 18.48 -5.84 3.05
C ILE A 323 19.53 -6.74 2.44
N ILE A 324 19.22 -8.01 2.29
CA ILE A 324 20.02 -8.95 1.50
C ILE A 324 19.52 -8.87 0.06
N TRP A 325 20.39 -8.46 -0.86
CA TRP A 325 20.03 -8.20 -2.23
C TRP A 325 20.21 -9.43 -3.11
N ALA A 326 19.16 -9.81 -3.85
CA ALA A 326 19.26 -10.64 -5.03
C ALA A 326 19.52 -9.75 -6.26
N LYS A 327 20.48 -10.08 -7.12
CA LYS A 327 20.80 -9.28 -8.30
C LYS A 327 19.64 -9.18 -9.26
N SER A 328 18.91 -10.28 -9.42
CA SER A 328 17.68 -10.35 -10.23
C SER A 328 16.63 -11.23 -9.53
N GLY A 329 15.43 -11.32 -10.14
CA GLY A 329 14.38 -12.24 -9.71
C GLY A 329 14.52 -13.66 -10.28
N ASP A 330 15.65 -14.02 -10.85
CA ASP A 330 15.90 -15.34 -11.41
C ASP A 330 16.23 -16.37 -10.33
N VAL A 331 16.05 -17.65 -10.66
CA VAL A 331 16.21 -18.78 -9.74
C VAL A 331 17.59 -18.77 -9.08
N ASP A 332 18.64 -18.56 -9.86
CA ASP A 332 20.01 -18.65 -9.37
C ASP A 332 20.38 -17.48 -8.46
N ASP A 333 20.02 -16.26 -8.81
CA ASP A 333 20.28 -15.08 -7.98
C ASP A 333 19.47 -15.13 -6.66
N LEU A 334 18.21 -15.61 -6.70
CA LEU A 334 17.42 -15.82 -5.49
C LEU A 334 18.00 -16.93 -4.60
N TYR A 335 18.48 -18.03 -5.21
CA TYR A 335 19.16 -19.12 -4.49
C TYR A 335 20.40 -18.60 -3.75
N GLU A 336 21.30 -17.89 -4.44
CA GLU A 336 22.52 -17.35 -3.83
C GLU A 336 22.20 -16.36 -2.70
N ALA A 337 21.18 -15.50 -2.87
CA ALA A 337 20.76 -14.59 -1.82
C ALA A 337 20.20 -15.33 -0.59
N MET A 338 19.36 -16.37 -0.80
CA MET A 338 18.86 -17.20 0.30
C MET A 338 19.96 -17.97 0.99
N LYS A 339 20.88 -18.58 0.25
CA LYS A 339 22.06 -19.28 0.82
C LYS A 339 22.88 -18.34 1.69
N LYS A 340 23.25 -17.17 1.16
CA LYS A 340 23.96 -16.13 1.92
C LYS A 340 23.20 -15.74 3.20
N ALA A 341 21.88 -15.57 3.15
CA ALA A 341 21.06 -15.23 4.31
C ALA A 341 21.06 -16.33 5.38
N LEU A 342 21.00 -17.59 4.96
CA LEU A 342 20.99 -18.75 5.85
C LEU A 342 22.37 -19.00 6.50
N ASP A 343 23.47 -18.63 5.84
CA ASP A 343 24.82 -18.74 6.35
C ASP A 343 25.20 -17.65 7.37
N ILE A 344 24.39 -16.56 7.46
CA ILE A 344 24.58 -15.52 8.47
C ILE A 344 24.33 -16.11 9.87
N ARG A 345 25.23 -15.86 10.83
CA ARG A 345 25.05 -16.28 12.22
C ARG A 345 23.73 -15.73 12.79
N ARG A 346 23.09 -16.47 13.67
CA ARG A 346 21.79 -16.10 14.25
C ARG A 346 21.82 -14.71 14.89
N THR A 347 22.85 -14.39 15.66
CA THR A 347 23.04 -13.08 16.29
C THR A 347 23.09 -11.94 15.27
N ASP A 348 23.80 -12.15 14.16
CA ASP A 348 23.95 -11.13 13.11
C ASP A 348 22.64 -10.96 12.33
N ARG A 349 21.86 -12.03 12.14
CA ARG A 349 20.48 -11.95 11.58
C ARG A 349 19.55 -11.12 12.46
N GLU A 350 19.59 -11.33 13.77
CA GLU A 350 18.81 -10.56 14.75
C GLU A 350 19.20 -9.07 14.70
N ILE A 351 20.49 -8.75 14.62
CA ILE A 351 20.97 -7.37 14.48
C ILE A 351 20.45 -6.73 13.17
N LEU A 352 20.59 -7.42 12.04
CA LEU A 352 20.09 -6.91 10.74
C LEU A 352 18.58 -6.68 10.76
N SER A 353 17.83 -7.57 11.38
CA SER A 353 16.37 -7.45 11.51
C SER A 353 15.97 -6.23 12.36
N ILE A 354 16.67 -5.99 13.46
CA ILE A 354 16.45 -4.82 14.34
C ILE A 354 16.82 -3.53 13.59
N LEU A 355 17.97 -3.51 12.91
CA LEU A 355 18.41 -2.37 12.12
C LEU A 355 17.40 -2.04 11.01
N GLY A 356 16.92 -3.06 10.28
CA GLY A 356 15.92 -2.91 9.25
C GLY A 356 14.62 -2.31 9.80
N LYS A 357 14.13 -2.85 10.91
CA LYS A 357 12.95 -2.33 11.59
C LYS A 357 13.12 -0.88 12.01
N ASN A 358 14.21 -0.55 12.71
CA ASN A 358 14.45 0.82 13.17
C ASN A 358 14.56 1.78 11.99
N LYS A 359 15.26 1.38 10.94
CA LYS A 359 15.45 2.20 9.76
C LYS A 359 14.15 2.47 9.01
N VAL A 360 13.32 1.45 8.79
CA VAL A 360 12.04 1.67 8.11
C VAL A 360 11.08 2.50 8.95
N MET A 361 11.03 2.28 10.26
CA MET A 361 10.17 3.07 11.15
C MET A 361 10.61 4.54 11.24
N GLN A 362 11.90 4.82 11.11
CA GLN A 362 12.43 6.19 11.05
C GLN A 362 11.80 7.01 9.89
N TYR A 363 11.46 6.37 8.75
CA TYR A 363 10.93 7.05 7.57
C TYR A 363 9.44 6.84 7.35
N THR A 364 8.87 5.76 7.90
CA THR A 364 7.51 5.32 7.53
C THR A 364 6.55 5.14 8.70
N SER A 365 6.98 5.34 9.97
CA SER A 365 6.03 5.31 11.10
C SER A 365 4.95 6.38 10.94
N LEU A 366 3.81 6.20 11.60
CA LEU A 366 2.72 7.19 11.56
C LEU A 366 3.20 8.57 11.99
N GLU A 367 4.00 8.62 13.07
CA GLU A 367 4.57 9.85 13.62
C GLU A 367 5.56 10.51 12.65
N SER A 368 6.46 9.71 12.07
CA SER A 368 7.46 10.21 11.12
C SER A 368 6.82 10.77 9.85
N VAL A 369 5.83 10.07 9.31
CA VAL A 369 5.11 10.52 8.10
C VAL A 369 4.29 11.77 8.39
N ASN A 370 3.63 11.84 9.55
CA ASN A 370 2.92 13.06 9.96
C ASN A 370 3.87 14.25 10.05
N HIS A 371 5.01 14.09 10.73
CA HIS A 371 6.03 15.13 10.86
C HIS A 371 6.58 15.58 9.49
N GLN A 372 6.92 14.64 8.59
CA GLN A 372 7.37 14.98 7.24
C GLN A 372 6.33 15.78 6.46
N ILE A 373 5.04 15.42 6.56
CA ILE A 373 3.97 16.17 5.89
C ILE A 373 3.82 17.56 6.47
N ASP A 374 3.82 17.71 7.78
CA ASP A 374 3.67 19.01 8.45
C ASP A 374 4.82 19.94 8.12
N GLU A 375 6.08 19.49 8.26
CA GLU A 375 7.28 20.32 8.08
C GLU A 375 7.64 20.58 6.60
N GLU A 376 7.58 19.53 5.75
CA GLU A 376 8.07 19.67 4.39
C GLU A 376 7.01 20.13 3.39
N LEU A 377 5.72 19.86 3.67
CA LEU A 377 4.63 20.22 2.75
C LEU A 377 3.77 21.36 3.31
N LEU A 378 3.14 21.17 4.48
CA LEU A 378 2.16 22.12 4.98
C LEU A 378 2.82 23.44 5.40
N ALA A 379 3.97 23.39 6.05
CA ALA A 379 4.73 24.61 6.38
C ALA A 379 5.03 25.43 5.11
N LYS A 380 5.50 24.79 4.02
CA LYS A 380 5.79 25.49 2.75
C LYS A 380 4.55 26.02 2.04
N MET A 381 3.40 25.37 2.21
CA MET A 381 2.13 25.82 1.62
C MET A 381 1.53 27.04 2.34
N PHE A 382 1.79 27.18 3.63
CA PHE A 382 1.18 28.22 4.47
C PHE A 382 2.14 29.34 4.91
N LEU A 383 3.47 29.13 4.85
CA LEU A 383 4.47 30.18 5.10
C LEU A 383 4.53 31.26 4.01
N ASN A 384 4.00 30.99 2.82
CA ASN A 384 3.98 31.90 1.67
C ASN A 384 2.62 32.61 1.49
N LYS A 385 1.78 32.61 2.51
CA LYS A 385 0.54 33.38 2.60
C LYS A 385 0.63 34.43 3.70
#